data_a9a096b6023b5cf4c914db865c0e41cf
#
_entry.id   a9a096b6023b5cf4c914db865c0e41cf
#
_cell.length_a   1.000
_cell.length_b   1.000
_cell.length_c   1.000
_cell.angle_alpha   90.00
_cell.angle_beta   90.00
_cell.angle_gamma   90.00
#
_symmetry.space_group_name_H-M   'P 1'
#
loop_
_entity.id
_entity.type
_entity.pdbx_description
1 polymer ?
#
loop_
_entity_poly.entity_id
_entity_poly.type
_entity_poly.pdbx_seq_one_letter_code
_entity_poly.pdbx_strand_id
1 'polypeptide(L)'
;VMVPPGRSRSSRNGRRAEQEALAKAASDPNNPQSAEDIARQLEGVSDLVGTPGQEGAVDGTTTPTPEELAALAEEGALDQPIEPDPLRPAPLPGLDEEGSFGRIPRSADDGTTPFDAYKRPFDRVEGQPYVAIIVTGIGLNSTRTKAAIEDLPLNISLALSPYANNLQQVASDARAMGHEIFLQLPMEPIDFPLSDPGPRALLTSLPEGENLVRLEWLLARFPGYAGVVSYLGSKFGSLDSAIRPVIEFVDRTGLMYVEGTNSGSVSLGAQLASNADSPNAVGNIMIDEIPSRRQIDARLNDLVELAKSNGVAVGIAQSYPVTIQRLRNWSSRLARQGVQLAPVSALAKLQVTPQSADEAEAARRDAALAEERAQKDAAPSDTGDGESETIEN
;
A
#
# COMPACT_ATOMS: atom_id res chain seq x y z
N VAL A 1 -45.89 -30.28 -31.89
CA VAL A 1 -44.85 -30.19 -30.86
C VAL A 1 -43.52 -30.06 -31.57
N MET A 2 -42.97 -28.85 -31.57
CA MET A 2 -41.75 -28.51 -32.35
C MET A 2 -40.63 -28.29 -31.32
N VAL A 3 -39.55 -29.08 -31.40
CA VAL A 3 -38.36 -29.01 -30.54
C VAL A 3 -37.36 -28.02 -31.17
N PRO A 4 -36.77 -27.06 -30.45
CA PRO A 4 -35.79 -26.15 -31.03
C PRO A 4 -34.39 -26.81 -31.14
N PRO A 5 -33.55 -26.40 -32.12
CA PRO A 5 -32.27 -27.05 -32.39
C PRO A 5 -31.21 -26.67 -31.36
N GLY A 6 -30.39 -27.65 -30.99
CA GLY A 6 -29.30 -27.55 -30.04
C GLY A 6 -28.17 -26.64 -30.53
N ARG A 7 -27.63 -25.84 -29.61
CA ARG A 7 -26.44 -25.00 -29.81
C ARG A 7 -25.19 -25.87 -30.00
N SER A 8 -24.46 -25.62 -31.05
CA SER A 8 -23.31 -26.40 -31.52
C SER A 8 -22.09 -26.34 -30.53
N ARG A 9 -21.47 -27.48 -30.34
CA ARG A 9 -20.22 -27.70 -29.59
C ARG A 9 -18.96 -27.05 -30.22
N SER A 10 -19.11 -26.36 -31.35
CA SER A 10 -18.00 -25.78 -32.12
C SER A 10 -17.35 -24.52 -31.50
N SER A 11 -18.04 -23.78 -30.65
CA SER A 11 -17.52 -22.51 -30.13
C SER A 11 -16.59 -22.64 -28.88
N ARG A 12 -16.60 -23.80 -28.23
CA ARG A 12 -15.69 -24.03 -27.07
C ARG A 12 -14.29 -24.47 -27.47
N ASN A 13 -14.15 -25.22 -28.54
CA ASN A 13 -12.84 -25.67 -29.02
C ASN A 13 -12.04 -24.54 -29.70
N GLY A 14 -12.71 -23.59 -30.35
CA GLY A 14 -12.08 -22.41 -30.92
C GLY A 14 -11.42 -21.51 -29.89
N ARG A 15 -12.10 -21.21 -28.80
CA ARG A 15 -11.57 -20.36 -27.71
C ARG A 15 -10.41 -21.01 -26.93
N ARG A 16 -10.44 -22.34 -26.78
CA ARG A 16 -9.34 -23.06 -26.12
C ARG A 16 -8.07 -23.09 -26.96
N ALA A 17 -8.20 -23.28 -28.30
CA ALA A 17 -7.05 -23.20 -29.19
C ALA A 17 -6.46 -21.80 -29.31
N GLU A 18 -7.28 -20.77 -29.20
CA GLU A 18 -6.87 -19.36 -29.20
C GLU A 18 -6.14 -18.99 -27.88
N GLN A 19 -6.63 -19.49 -26.76
CA GLN A 19 -5.94 -19.32 -25.45
C GLN A 19 -4.61 -20.08 -25.38
N GLU A 20 -4.53 -21.27 -25.95
CA GLU A 20 -3.26 -22.02 -26.03
C GLU A 20 -2.25 -21.36 -26.98
N ALA A 21 -2.71 -20.71 -28.06
CA ALA A 21 -1.85 -19.95 -28.97
C ALA A 21 -1.33 -18.65 -28.32
N LEU A 22 -2.18 -17.96 -27.56
CA LEU A 22 -1.80 -16.77 -26.77
C LEU A 22 -0.82 -17.08 -25.64
N ALA A 23 -1.04 -18.20 -24.93
CA ALA A 23 -0.11 -18.66 -23.89
C ALA A 23 1.28 -19.04 -24.45
N LYS A 24 1.32 -19.55 -25.69
CA LYS A 24 2.56 -19.91 -26.37
C LYS A 24 3.32 -18.70 -26.92
N ALA A 25 2.60 -17.65 -27.34
CA ALA A 25 3.19 -16.37 -27.77
C ALA A 25 3.74 -15.56 -26.58
N ALA A 26 3.11 -15.65 -25.41
CA ALA A 26 3.56 -14.99 -24.18
C ALA A 26 4.82 -15.62 -23.56
N SER A 27 5.21 -16.82 -23.99
CA SER A 27 6.39 -17.52 -23.46
C SER A 27 7.66 -17.34 -24.30
N ASP A 28 7.65 -16.50 -25.33
CA ASP A 28 8.85 -16.20 -26.12
C ASP A 28 9.58 -14.96 -25.54
N PRO A 29 10.78 -15.14 -24.94
CA PRO A 29 11.49 -14.04 -24.29
C PRO A 29 12.08 -13.00 -25.27
N ASN A 30 11.98 -13.23 -26.59
CA ASN A 30 12.57 -12.38 -27.62
C ASN A 30 11.54 -11.68 -28.52
N ASN A 31 10.24 -11.72 -28.18
CA ASN A 31 9.20 -11.06 -28.97
C ASN A 31 8.83 -9.67 -28.38
N PRO A 32 9.27 -8.56 -28.97
CA PRO A 32 8.94 -7.20 -28.50
C PRO A 32 7.47 -6.81 -28.67
N GLN A 33 6.68 -7.56 -29.46
CA GLN A 33 5.27 -7.30 -29.67
C GLN A 33 4.37 -7.76 -28.53
N SER A 34 4.88 -8.60 -27.62
CA SER A 34 4.08 -9.12 -26.49
C SER A 34 3.69 -8.07 -25.44
N ALA A 35 4.47 -7.01 -25.29
CA ALA A 35 4.17 -5.94 -24.33
C ALA A 35 3.08 -4.96 -24.83
N GLU A 36 3.08 -4.69 -26.12
CA GLU A 36 2.05 -3.83 -26.74
C GLU A 36 0.69 -4.55 -26.87
N ASP A 37 0.70 -5.86 -27.11
CA ASP A 37 -0.52 -6.66 -27.24
C ASP A 37 -1.18 -6.88 -25.86
N ILE A 38 -0.41 -7.02 -24.80
CA ILE A 38 -0.92 -7.07 -23.42
C ILE A 38 -1.54 -5.72 -23.02
N ALA A 39 -0.91 -4.61 -23.39
CA ALA A 39 -1.45 -3.27 -23.15
C ALA A 39 -2.79 -3.06 -23.89
N ARG A 40 -2.91 -3.52 -25.14
CA ARG A 40 -4.15 -3.45 -25.91
C ARG A 40 -5.27 -4.36 -25.39
N GLN A 41 -4.94 -5.53 -24.86
CA GLN A 41 -5.95 -6.41 -24.24
C GLN A 41 -6.50 -5.83 -22.93
N LEU A 42 -5.69 -5.08 -22.17
CA LEU A 42 -6.15 -4.36 -20.97
C LEU A 42 -7.00 -3.12 -21.34
N GLU A 43 -6.80 -2.50 -22.50
CA GLU A 43 -7.69 -1.44 -23.00
C GLU A 43 -9.06 -1.98 -23.41
N GLY A 44 -9.15 -3.21 -23.95
CA GLY A 44 -10.42 -3.84 -24.37
C GLY A 44 -11.35 -4.27 -23.21
N VAL A 45 -10.86 -4.35 -21.98
CA VAL A 45 -11.69 -4.64 -20.79
C VAL A 45 -12.42 -3.40 -20.27
N SER A 46 -12.05 -2.21 -20.73
CA SER A 46 -12.70 -0.94 -20.38
C SER A 46 -14.13 -0.79 -20.96
N ASP A 47 -14.50 -1.55 -21.98
CA ASP A 47 -15.78 -1.39 -22.70
C ASP A 47 -16.91 -2.31 -22.19
N LEU A 48 -16.71 -3.04 -21.10
CA LEU A 48 -17.73 -3.92 -20.49
C LEU A 48 -18.51 -3.27 -19.34
N VAL A 49 -18.50 -1.95 -19.23
CA VAL A 49 -19.39 -1.23 -18.31
C VAL A 49 -20.49 -0.51 -19.11
N GLY A 50 -21.59 -1.22 -19.29
CA GLY A 50 -22.92 -0.64 -19.34
C GLY A 50 -23.33 0.08 -20.61
N THR A 51 -23.95 -0.65 -21.54
CA THR A 51 -24.95 -0.07 -22.45
C THR A 51 -26.19 0.38 -21.66
N PRO A 52 -26.70 1.60 -21.86
CA PRO A 52 -27.95 2.04 -21.23
C PRO A 52 -29.14 1.50 -22.00
N GLY A 53 -29.95 0.72 -21.33
CA GLY A 53 -31.20 0.25 -21.92
C GLY A 53 -31.96 -0.70 -21.03
N GLN A 54 -32.67 -0.17 -20.04
CA GLN A 54 -34.06 -0.51 -19.73
C GLN A 54 -34.58 0.40 -18.60
N GLU A 55 -35.58 1.17 -18.96
CA GLU A 55 -36.36 2.02 -18.08
C GLU A 55 -37.08 1.17 -17.04
N GLY A 56 -36.71 1.36 -15.78
CA GLY A 56 -37.51 1.06 -14.63
C GLY A 56 -37.73 2.38 -13.88
N ALA A 57 -38.91 2.95 -14.03
CA ALA A 57 -39.32 4.16 -13.35
C ALA A 57 -39.17 4.02 -11.83
N VAL A 58 -38.25 4.77 -11.23
CA VAL A 58 -38.27 5.14 -9.82
C VAL A 58 -38.43 6.66 -9.78
N ASP A 59 -39.66 7.04 -9.52
CA ASP A 59 -40.10 8.37 -9.11
C ASP A 59 -39.32 8.80 -7.88
N GLY A 60 -38.69 9.97 -7.91
CA GLY A 60 -37.90 10.49 -6.80
C GLY A 60 -37.00 11.65 -7.20
N THR A 61 -37.57 12.72 -7.77
CA THR A 61 -36.94 14.05 -7.73
C THR A 61 -36.87 14.52 -6.28
N THR A 62 -36.00 13.98 -5.48
CA THR A 62 -35.55 14.58 -4.24
C THR A 62 -34.69 15.78 -4.58
N THR A 63 -35.22 16.97 -4.40
CA THR A 63 -34.41 18.19 -4.36
C THR A 63 -33.29 17.96 -3.35
N PRO A 64 -32.03 18.18 -3.72
CA PRO A 64 -30.89 17.94 -2.82
C PRO A 64 -31.08 18.79 -1.55
N THR A 65 -30.82 18.20 -0.41
CA THR A 65 -30.93 18.89 0.88
C THR A 65 -29.90 20.04 0.94
N PRO A 66 -30.11 21.05 1.79
CA PRO A 66 -29.14 22.12 1.99
C PRO A 66 -27.76 21.62 2.34
N GLU A 67 -27.65 20.45 2.97
CA GLU A 67 -26.40 19.77 3.33
C GLU A 67 -25.73 19.11 2.12
N GLU A 68 -26.51 18.52 1.20
CA GLU A 68 -26.01 18.00 -0.09
C GLU A 68 -25.60 19.13 -1.04
N LEU A 69 -26.33 20.27 -1.05
CA LEU A 69 -25.94 21.48 -1.78
C LEU A 69 -24.69 22.13 -1.21
N ALA A 70 -24.51 22.13 0.11
CA ALA A 70 -23.29 22.59 0.76
C ALA A 70 -22.11 21.66 0.43
N ALA A 71 -22.33 20.34 0.40
CA ALA A 71 -21.31 19.37 -0.02
C ALA A 71 -20.89 19.54 -1.49
N LEU A 72 -21.86 19.83 -2.39
CA LEU A 72 -21.60 20.13 -3.80
C LEU A 72 -20.88 21.48 -3.99
N ALA A 73 -21.19 22.48 -3.18
CA ALA A 73 -20.51 23.77 -3.19
C ALA A 73 -19.09 23.66 -2.62
N GLU A 74 -18.84 22.77 -1.66
CA GLU A 74 -17.50 22.45 -1.18
C GLU A 74 -16.70 21.63 -2.20
N GLU A 75 -17.32 20.79 -3.04
CA GLU A 75 -16.66 20.13 -4.17
C GLU A 75 -16.08 21.14 -5.18
N GLY A 76 -16.77 22.27 -5.40
CA GLY A 76 -16.26 23.35 -6.26
C GLY A 76 -15.05 24.12 -5.68
N ALA A 77 -14.85 24.09 -4.37
CA ALA A 77 -13.69 24.71 -3.71
C ALA A 77 -12.43 23.84 -3.80
N LEU A 78 -12.55 22.57 -4.26
CA LEU A 78 -11.47 21.61 -4.37
C LEU A 78 -10.76 21.64 -5.75
N ASP A 79 -11.15 22.55 -6.63
CA ASP A 79 -10.64 22.64 -8.01
C ASP A 79 -9.33 23.44 -8.13
N GLN A 80 -8.70 23.75 -7.00
CA GLN A 80 -7.39 24.39 -7.03
C GLN A 80 -6.30 23.36 -7.36
N PRO A 81 -5.38 23.68 -8.30
CA PRO A 81 -4.23 22.84 -8.58
C PRO A 81 -3.41 22.61 -7.32
N ILE A 82 -2.87 21.40 -7.17
CA ILE A 82 -1.92 21.10 -6.10
C ILE A 82 -0.58 21.73 -6.49
N GLU A 83 -0.07 22.60 -5.62
CA GLU A 83 1.24 23.24 -5.85
C GLU A 83 2.36 22.21 -5.66
N PRO A 84 3.32 22.13 -6.61
CA PRO A 84 4.45 21.22 -6.48
C PRO A 84 5.35 21.58 -5.28
N ASP A 85 5.81 20.53 -4.59
CA ASP A 85 6.82 20.59 -3.52
C ASP A 85 7.91 19.55 -3.82
N PRO A 86 8.85 19.83 -4.73
CA PRO A 86 9.72 18.84 -5.35
C PRO A 86 10.62 18.12 -4.36
N LEU A 87 10.68 16.79 -4.46
CA LEU A 87 11.65 15.96 -3.78
C LEU A 87 12.98 15.94 -4.55
N ARG A 88 14.06 15.57 -3.86
CA ARG A 88 15.38 15.44 -4.49
C ARG A 88 15.31 14.55 -5.72
N PRO A 89 15.92 14.96 -6.86
CA PRO A 89 16.01 14.13 -8.05
C PRO A 89 16.78 12.82 -7.77
N ALA A 90 16.45 11.77 -8.51
CA ALA A 90 17.15 10.48 -8.44
C ALA A 90 17.80 10.14 -9.77
N PRO A 91 18.91 9.36 -9.79
CA PRO A 91 19.58 8.77 -8.64
C PRO A 91 20.49 9.75 -7.88
N LEU A 92 20.65 9.53 -6.57
CA LEU A 92 21.66 10.21 -5.75
C LEU A 92 22.95 9.39 -5.73
N PRO A 93 24.14 10.02 -5.78
CA PRO A 93 25.41 9.31 -5.76
C PRO A 93 25.57 8.41 -4.52
N GLY A 94 26.04 7.19 -4.72
CA GLY A 94 26.32 6.23 -3.65
C GLY A 94 25.14 5.41 -3.16
N LEU A 95 23.91 5.71 -3.62
CA LEU A 95 22.69 5.00 -3.21
C LEU A 95 22.27 3.90 -4.19
N ASP A 96 23.11 3.57 -5.13
CA ASP A 96 22.91 2.49 -6.07
C ASP A 96 24.25 1.81 -6.42
N GLU A 97 24.19 0.54 -6.82
CA GLU A 97 25.33 -0.26 -7.28
C GLU A 97 24.99 -1.02 -8.55
N GLU A 98 25.98 -1.51 -9.26
CA GLU A 98 25.80 -2.29 -10.49
C GLU A 98 25.32 -3.69 -10.15
N GLY A 99 24.13 -4.07 -10.65
CA GLY A 99 23.56 -5.40 -10.57
C GLY A 99 23.52 -6.09 -11.93
N SER A 100 23.00 -7.31 -11.96
CA SER A 100 22.94 -8.13 -13.19
C SER A 100 22.02 -7.55 -14.28
N PHE A 101 21.04 -6.74 -13.90
CA PHE A 101 20.02 -6.19 -14.81
C PHE A 101 20.04 -4.66 -14.89
N GLY A 102 21.05 -4.02 -14.33
CA GLY A 102 21.18 -2.59 -14.18
C GLY A 102 21.43 -2.21 -12.72
N ARG A 103 21.36 -0.92 -12.43
CA ARG A 103 21.66 -0.43 -11.09
C ARG A 103 20.52 -0.75 -10.12
N ILE A 104 20.90 -1.26 -8.96
CA ILE A 104 19.99 -1.59 -7.84
C ILE A 104 20.29 -0.70 -6.63
N PRO A 105 19.33 -0.47 -5.73
CA PRO A 105 19.56 0.32 -4.53
C PRO A 105 20.57 -0.32 -3.58
N ARG A 106 21.36 0.52 -2.91
CA ARG A 106 22.24 0.16 -1.80
C ARG A 106 22.31 1.29 -0.78
N SER A 107 22.64 0.96 0.45
CA SER A 107 23.01 1.97 1.44
C SER A 107 24.38 2.57 1.10
N ALA A 108 24.52 3.88 1.27
CA ALA A 108 25.77 4.59 1.04
C ALA A 108 26.80 4.28 2.15
N ASP A 109 28.08 4.59 1.87
CA ASP A 109 29.17 4.30 2.80
C ASP A 109 29.12 5.14 4.09
N ASP A 110 28.39 6.25 4.09
CA ASP A 110 28.11 7.11 5.25
C ASP A 110 26.92 6.63 6.11
N GLY A 111 26.29 5.52 5.73
CA GLY A 111 25.11 4.96 6.39
C GLY A 111 23.78 5.53 5.89
N THR A 112 23.77 6.47 4.96
CA THR A 112 22.52 6.97 4.35
C THR A 112 21.86 5.85 3.57
N THR A 113 20.59 5.60 3.84
CA THR A 113 19.82 4.57 3.12
C THR A 113 18.99 5.18 1.98
N PRO A 114 18.63 4.40 0.94
CA PRO A 114 17.64 4.83 -0.04
C PRO A 114 16.30 5.25 0.59
N PHE A 115 15.85 4.57 1.65
CA PHE A 115 14.69 4.99 2.42
C PHE A 115 14.83 6.42 2.93
N ASP A 116 15.94 6.73 3.63
CA ASP A 116 16.14 8.06 4.21
C ASP A 116 16.30 9.16 3.18
N ALA A 117 16.94 8.85 2.06
CA ALA A 117 17.23 9.81 1.00
C ALA A 117 16.02 10.12 0.10
N TYR A 118 15.11 9.15 -0.09
CA TYR A 118 14.04 9.25 -1.07
C TYR A 118 12.63 9.39 -0.46
N LYS A 119 12.47 9.18 0.85
CA LYS A 119 11.20 9.44 1.55
C LYS A 119 10.81 10.91 1.47
N ARG A 120 9.50 11.19 1.55
CA ARG A 120 9.00 12.55 1.71
C ARG A 120 9.24 13.02 3.14
N PRO A 121 9.89 14.18 3.37
CA PRO A 121 10.00 14.77 4.69
C PRO A 121 8.61 15.02 5.29
N PHE A 122 8.43 14.64 6.56
CA PHE A 122 7.18 14.83 7.26
C PHE A 122 7.42 14.90 8.77
N ASP A 123 6.92 15.97 9.39
CA ASP A 123 7.00 16.19 10.82
C ASP A 123 5.71 15.73 11.49
N ARG A 124 5.81 14.68 12.31
CA ARG A 124 4.66 14.16 13.07
C ARG A 124 4.50 14.91 14.39
N VAL A 125 3.24 15.15 14.74
CA VAL A 125 2.85 15.67 16.06
C VAL A 125 2.46 14.49 16.94
N GLU A 126 3.06 14.40 18.12
CA GLU A 126 2.76 13.33 19.08
C GLU A 126 1.29 13.36 19.53
N GLY A 127 0.68 12.19 19.66
CA GLY A 127 -0.73 12.06 20.05
C GLY A 127 -1.75 12.31 18.94
N GLN A 128 -1.31 12.72 17.73
CA GLN A 128 -2.17 12.90 16.59
C GLN A 128 -2.33 11.57 15.83
N PRO A 129 -3.55 11.11 15.49
CA PRO A 129 -3.73 9.96 14.62
C PRO A 129 -3.43 10.29 13.17
N TYR A 130 -2.81 9.33 12.45
CA TYR A 130 -2.39 9.46 11.06
C TYR A 130 -2.93 8.37 10.16
N VAL A 131 -3.29 8.76 8.96
CA VAL A 131 -3.59 7.84 7.85
C VAL A 131 -2.53 8.02 6.76
N ALA A 132 -2.05 6.93 6.21
CA ALA A 132 -1.30 6.94 4.96
C ALA A 132 -2.07 6.19 3.87
N ILE A 133 -1.88 6.61 2.62
CA ILE A 133 -2.43 5.94 1.44
C ILE A 133 -1.29 5.66 0.47
N ILE A 134 -1.25 4.44 -0.07
CA ILE A 134 -0.41 4.08 -1.21
C ILE A 134 -1.32 3.80 -2.40
N VAL A 135 -1.12 4.52 -3.50
CA VAL A 135 -1.82 4.26 -4.76
C VAL A 135 -0.92 3.44 -5.67
N THR A 136 -1.41 2.25 -6.03
CA THR A 136 -0.69 1.24 -6.82
C THR A 136 -1.06 1.29 -8.30
N GLY A 137 -0.31 0.56 -9.16
CA GLY A 137 -0.56 0.47 -10.58
C GLY A 137 -0.15 1.73 -11.37
N ILE A 138 0.67 2.58 -10.77
CA ILE A 138 1.21 3.78 -11.43
C ILE A 138 2.12 3.37 -12.58
N GLY A 139 1.98 4.05 -13.72
CA GLY A 139 2.74 3.81 -14.94
C GLY A 139 2.06 2.87 -15.94
N LEU A 140 1.06 2.04 -15.53
CA LEU A 140 0.38 1.11 -16.43
C LEU A 140 -0.56 1.81 -17.44
N ASN A 141 -1.12 2.94 -17.06
CA ASN A 141 -1.96 3.76 -17.94
C ASN A 141 -1.56 5.23 -17.81
N SER A 142 -1.20 5.87 -18.90
CA SER A 142 -0.66 7.23 -18.91
C SER A 142 -1.62 8.28 -18.36
N THR A 143 -2.91 8.20 -18.71
CA THR A 143 -3.94 9.15 -18.24
C THR A 143 -4.16 9.01 -16.73
N ARG A 144 -4.29 7.80 -16.21
CA ARG A 144 -4.46 7.54 -14.77
C ARG A 144 -3.21 7.91 -13.99
N THR A 145 -2.03 7.63 -14.54
CA THR A 145 -0.74 8.01 -13.95
C THR A 145 -0.61 9.50 -13.83
N LYS A 146 -0.92 10.24 -14.90
CA LYS A 146 -0.90 11.71 -14.88
C LYS A 146 -1.87 12.26 -13.84
N ALA A 147 -3.11 11.78 -13.84
CA ALA A 147 -4.11 12.20 -12.84
C ALA A 147 -3.66 11.87 -11.40
N ALA A 148 -3.04 10.71 -11.17
CA ALA A 148 -2.52 10.37 -9.85
C ALA A 148 -1.39 11.31 -9.39
N ILE A 149 -0.51 11.72 -10.30
CA ILE A 149 0.60 12.64 -10.01
C ILE A 149 0.10 14.07 -9.78
N GLU A 150 -0.86 14.55 -10.59
CA GLU A 150 -1.29 15.95 -10.58
C GLU A 150 -2.44 16.25 -9.60
N ASP A 151 -3.34 15.27 -9.37
CA ASP A 151 -4.59 15.50 -8.63
C ASP A 151 -4.58 14.96 -7.20
N LEU A 152 -3.63 14.08 -6.84
CA LEU A 152 -3.56 13.53 -5.48
C LEU A 152 -2.73 14.41 -4.56
N PRO A 153 -3.13 14.58 -3.29
CA PRO A 153 -2.31 15.25 -2.28
C PRO A 153 -0.91 14.66 -2.17
N LEU A 154 0.10 15.50 -2.01
CA LEU A 154 1.51 15.11 -2.04
C LEU A 154 1.91 14.10 -0.96
N ASN A 155 1.15 14.01 0.13
CA ASN A 155 1.33 13.00 1.18
C ASN A 155 0.75 11.63 0.82
N ILE A 156 0.13 11.47 -0.36
CA ILE A 156 -0.22 10.16 -0.89
C ILE A 156 1.00 9.59 -1.61
N SER A 157 1.42 8.41 -1.17
CA SER A 157 2.56 7.69 -1.74
C SER A 157 2.14 6.97 -3.03
N LEU A 158 3.00 6.93 -4.03
CA LEU A 158 2.73 6.32 -5.32
C LEU A 158 3.58 5.07 -5.53
N ALA A 159 2.95 3.95 -5.84
CA ALA A 159 3.65 2.70 -6.14
C ALA A 159 3.63 2.39 -7.64
N LEU A 160 4.82 2.40 -8.24
CA LEU A 160 5.01 2.17 -9.66
C LEU A 160 5.04 0.68 -9.96
N SER A 161 4.29 0.27 -10.98
CA SER A 161 4.33 -1.11 -11.47
C SER A 161 5.65 -1.37 -12.21
N PRO A 162 6.38 -2.47 -11.94
CA PRO A 162 7.63 -2.78 -12.63
C PRO A 162 7.44 -3.08 -14.12
N TYR A 163 6.21 -3.32 -14.55
CA TYR A 163 5.86 -3.62 -15.94
C TYR A 163 5.52 -2.40 -16.78
N ALA A 164 5.47 -1.22 -16.17
CA ALA A 164 5.16 0.01 -16.88
C ALA A 164 6.31 0.44 -17.82
N ASN A 165 5.94 1.15 -18.88
CA ASN A 165 6.88 1.78 -19.79
C ASN A 165 7.34 3.14 -19.22
N ASN A 166 8.52 3.63 -19.62
CA ASN A 166 9.05 4.95 -19.25
C ASN A 166 9.10 5.21 -17.74
N LEU A 167 9.35 4.16 -16.93
CA LEU A 167 9.35 4.24 -15.46
C LEU A 167 10.24 5.35 -14.91
N GLN A 168 11.42 5.57 -15.53
CA GLN A 168 12.33 6.63 -15.12
C GLN A 168 11.68 8.01 -15.22
N GLN A 169 10.93 8.28 -16.29
CA GLN A 169 10.24 9.55 -16.49
C GLN A 169 9.07 9.69 -15.50
N VAL A 170 8.26 8.64 -15.34
CA VAL A 170 7.15 8.63 -14.37
C VAL A 170 7.66 8.86 -12.95
N ALA A 171 8.75 8.22 -12.57
CA ALA A 171 9.39 8.43 -11.27
C ALA A 171 9.89 9.87 -11.09
N SER A 172 10.51 10.44 -12.13
CA SER A 172 10.99 11.82 -12.11
C SER A 172 9.84 12.82 -11.99
N ASP A 173 8.75 12.62 -12.73
CA ASP A 173 7.57 13.50 -12.70
C ASP A 173 6.87 13.44 -11.33
N ALA A 174 6.70 12.24 -10.78
CA ALA A 174 6.10 12.06 -9.45
C ALA A 174 6.94 12.75 -8.35
N ARG A 175 8.26 12.62 -8.39
CA ARG A 175 9.17 13.28 -7.44
C ARG A 175 9.24 14.78 -7.64
N ALA A 176 9.20 15.26 -8.90
CA ALA A 176 9.16 16.67 -9.21
C ALA A 176 7.86 17.34 -8.72
N MET A 177 6.74 16.60 -8.71
CA MET A 177 5.51 17.05 -8.08
C MET A 177 5.61 17.06 -6.56
N GLY A 178 6.27 16.07 -5.95
CA GLY A 178 6.47 15.95 -4.51
C GLY A 178 6.05 14.63 -3.90
N HIS A 179 5.60 13.67 -4.70
CA HIS A 179 5.23 12.35 -4.19
C HIS A 179 6.45 11.50 -3.86
N GLU A 180 6.45 10.86 -2.69
CA GLU A 180 7.34 9.72 -2.49
C GLU A 180 6.87 8.54 -3.32
N ILE A 181 7.82 7.77 -3.81
CA ILE A 181 7.53 6.64 -4.68
C ILE A 181 8.04 5.32 -4.10
N PHE A 182 7.31 4.26 -4.44
CA PHE A 182 7.60 2.87 -4.11
C PHE A 182 7.62 2.04 -5.38
N LEU A 183 8.30 0.90 -5.33
CA LEU A 183 8.23 -0.12 -6.37
C LEU A 183 7.26 -1.22 -5.94
N GLN A 184 6.32 -1.62 -6.81
CA GLN A 184 5.51 -2.80 -6.57
C GLN A 184 6.34 -4.08 -6.76
N LEU A 185 6.26 -5.00 -5.79
CA LEU A 185 6.80 -6.35 -5.89
C LEU A 185 5.68 -7.35 -6.16
N PRO A 186 5.50 -7.80 -7.41
CA PRO A 186 4.49 -8.78 -7.77
C PRO A 186 4.85 -10.15 -7.17
N MET A 187 3.92 -10.73 -6.42
CA MET A 187 4.10 -11.98 -5.69
C MET A 187 2.90 -12.92 -5.92
N GLU A 188 3.12 -14.22 -5.79
CA GLU A 188 2.11 -15.26 -6.00
C GLU A 188 0.94 -15.16 -5.01
N PRO A 189 -0.32 -14.97 -5.49
CA PRO A 189 -1.51 -15.09 -4.66
C PRO A 189 -1.99 -16.54 -4.50
N ILE A 190 -2.92 -16.78 -3.57
CA ILE A 190 -3.47 -18.11 -3.32
C ILE A 190 -4.22 -18.65 -4.55
N ASP A 191 -4.88 -17.79 -5.27
CA ASP A 191 -5.70 -18.14 -6.45
C ASP A 191 -4.92 -18.13 -7.77
N PHE A 192 -3.58 -18.01 -7.74
CA PHE A 192 -2.76 -18.13 -8.94
C PHE A 192 -3.04 -19.46 -9.68
N PRO A 193 -3.23 -19.46 -11.03
CA PRO A 193 -3.00 -18.39 -11.98
C PRO A 193 -4.25 -17.54 -12.32
N LEU A 194 -5.35 -17.62 -11.56
CA LEU A 194 -6.54 -16.80 -11.83
C LEU A 194 -6.23 -15.31 -11.66
N SER A 195 -5.55 -14.94 -10.57
CA SER A 195 -4.95 -13.62 -10.39
C SER A 195 -3.47 -13.73 -10.74
N ASP A 196 -3.09 -13.25 -11.92
CA ASP A 196 -1.71 -13.29 -12.40
C ASP A 196 -0.98 -11.98 -12.06
N PRO A 197 0.05 -12.02 -11.18
CA PRO A 197 0.84 -10.84 -10.83
C PRO A 197 1.84 -10.41 -11.92
N GLY A 198 1.96 -11.18 -13.00
CA GLY A 198 2.80 -10.89 -14.15
C GLY A 198 4.05 -11.75 -14.28
N PRO A 199 4.79 -11.62 -15.40
CA PRO A 199 5.79 -12.60 -15.86
C PRO A 199 7.06 -12.68 -14.98
N ARG A 200 7.34 -11.69 -14.16
CA ARG A 200 8.49 -11.64 -13.24
C ARG A 200 8.07 -11.69 -11.77
N ALA A 201 6.86 -12.19 -11.51
CA ALA A 201 6.38 -12.37 -10.14
C ALA A 201 7.24 -13.36 -9.36
N LEU A 202 7.34 -13.13 -8.05
CA LEU A 202 7.97 -14.05 -7.12
C LEU A 202 6.99 -15.20 -6.84
N LEU A 203 7.42 -16.43 -7.07
CA LEU A 203 6.57 -17.62 -7.03
C LEU A 203 7.12 -18.66 -6.05
N THR A 204 6.23 -19.28 -5.27
CA THR A 204 6.60 -20.35 -4.32
C THR A 204 7.08 -21.64 -5.01
N SER A 205 6.75 -21.81 -6.30
CA SER A 205 7.21 -22.94 -7.12
C SER A 205 8.64 -22.81 -7.62
N LEU A 206 9.26 -21.64 -7.49
CA LEU A 206 10.62 -21.38 -7.94
C LEU A 206 11.62 -21.56 -6.79
N PRO A 207 12.85 -22.01 -7.09
CA PRO A 207 13.93 -21.99 -6.13
C PRO A 207 14.24 -20.56 -5.65
N GLU A 208 14.76 -20.43 -4.42
CA GLU A 208 15.16 -19.14 -3.82
C GLU A 208 16.02 -18.30 -4.77
N GLY A 209 17.08 -18.89 -5.36
CA GLY A 209 17.97 -18.18 -6.26
C GLY A 209 17.29 -17.61 -7.50
N GLU A 210 16.26 -18.29 -8.05
CA GLU A 210 15.46 -17.75 -9.14
C GLU A 210 14.58 -16.58 -8.71
N ASN A 211 13.97 -16.65 -7.52
CA ASN A 211 13.22 -15.54 -6.96
C ASN A 211 14.12 -14.33 -6.68
N LEU A 212 15.35 -14.53 -6.18
CA LEU A 212 16.31 -13.44 -5.97
C LEU A 212 16.76 -12.81 -7.29
N VAL A 213 16.96 -13.59 -8.36
CA VAL A 213 17.22 -13.07 -9.71
C VAL A 213 16.06 -12.23 -10.23
N ARG A 214 14.82 -12.67 -10.00
CA ARG A 214 13.61 -11.88 -10.34
C ARG A 214 13.53 -10.61 -9.52
N LEU A 215 13.79 -10.67 -8.22
CA LEU A 215 13.83 -9.52 -7.33
C LEU A 215 14.85 -8.48 -7.79
N GLU A 216 16.06 -8.91 -8.14
CA GLU A 216 17.10 -8.02 -8.67
C GLU A 216 16.64 -7.33 -9.96
N TRP A 217 16.00 -8.07 -10.88
CA TRP A 217 15.41 -7.48 -12.08
C TRP A 217 14.34 -6.43 -11.74
N LEU A 218 13.49 -6.70 -10.76
CA LEU A 218 12.45 -5.76 -10.31
C LEU A 218 13.10 -4.49 -9.74
N LEU A 219 14.09 -4.63 -8.87
CA LEU A 219 14.78 -3.50 -8.22
C LEU A 219 15.55 -2.63 -9.22
N ALA A 220 16.03 -3.21 -10.33
CA ALA A 220 16.76 -2.49 -11.37
C ALA A 220 15.87 -1.67 -12.33
N ARG A 221 14.53 -1.64 -12.13
CA ARG A 221 13.62 -1.02 -13.11
C ARG A 221 13.74 0.50 -13.19
N PHE A 222 13.99 1.17 -12.08
CA PHE A 222 14.21 2.64 -12.01
C PHE A 222 14.78 2.99 -10.63
N PRO A 223 15.51 4.09 -10.48
CA PRO A 223 16.02 4.55 -9.18
C PRO A 223 15.05 5.52 -8.48
N GLY A 224 15.32 5.81 -7.20
CA GLY A 224 14.70 6.93 -6.50
C GLY A 224 13.42 6.61 -5.72
N TYR A 225 13.14 5.33 -5.48
CA TYR A 225 12.06 4.90 -4.61
C TYR A 225 12.55 4.70 -3.17
N ALA A 226 11.70 5.04 -2.20
CA ALA A 226 11.99 4.92 -0.78
C ALA A 226 11.83 3.49 -0.25
N GLY A 227 11.08 2.65 -0.98
CA GLY A 227 10.79 1.31 -0.56
C GLY A 227 10.07 0.49 -1.60
N VAL A 228 9.66 -0.69 -1.19
CA VAL A 228 8.90 -1.63 -1.99
C VAL A 228 7.56 -1.95 -1.32
N VAL A 229 6.54 -2.24 -2.11
CA VAL A 229 5.23 -2.69 -1.61
C VAL A 229 4.85 -4.01 -2.27
N SER A 230 4.47 -5.02 -1.48
CA SER A 230 4.00 -6.29 -2.03
C SER A 230 2.70 -6.09 -2.80
N TYR A 231 2.62 -6.67 -3.98
CA TYR A 231 1.43 -6.66 -4.83
C TYR A 231 0.91 -8.08 -5.00
N LEU A 232 -0.36 -8.29 -4.65
CA LEU A 232 -0.93 -9.62 -4.43
C LEU A 232 -0.19 -10.35 -3.30
N GLY A 233 0.34 -11.55 -3.53
CA GLY A 233 1.31 -12.18 -2.62
C GLY A 233 0.72 -12.94 -1.44
N SER A 234 -0.59 -13.17 -1.39
CA SER A 234 -1.24 -13.84 -0.26
C SER A 234 -0.71 -15.27 0.00
N LYS A 235 -0.19 -15.95 -1.02
CA LYS A 235 0.48 -17.24 -0.87
C LYS A 235 1.98 -17.09 -0.59
N PHE A 236 2.67 -16.27 -1.38
CA PHE A 236 4.12 -16.09 -1.25
C PHE A 236 4.49 -15.51 0.11
N GLY A 237 3.78 -14.47 0.56
CA GLY A 237 4.00 -13.79 1.84
C GLY A 237 3.61 -14.61 3.07
N SER A 238 2.86 -15.72 2.91
CA SER A 238 2.49 -16.60 4.02
C SER A 238 3.53 -17.70 4.30
N LEU A 239 4.52 -17.90 3.42
CA LEU A 239 5.55 -18.92 3.53
C LEU A 239 6.88 -18.30 3.94
N ASP A 240 7.36 -18.61 5.14
CA ASP A 240 8.62 -18.09 5.68
C ASP A 240 9.81 -18.34 4.74
N SER A 241 9.95 -19.56 4.21
CA SER A 241 11.03 -19.92 3.28
C SER A 241 11.00 -19.15 1.95
N ALA A 242 9.86 -18.57 1.57
CA ALA A 242 9.73 -17.78 0.35
C ALA A 242 9.97 -16.30 0.61
N ILE A 243 9.34 -15.73 1.66
CA ILE A 243 9.37 -14.30 1.92
C ILE A 243 10.65 -13.84 2.63
N ARG A 244 11.23 -14.67 3.52
CA ARG A 244 12.42 -14.31 4.30
C ARG A 244 13.61 -13.85 3.44
N PRO A 245 14.05 -14.59 2.39
CA PRO A 245 15.15 -14.14 1.54
C PRO A 245 14.88 -12.79 0.85
N VAL A 246 13.61 -12.50 0.54
CA VAL A 246 13.19 -11.23 -0.07
C VAL A 246 13.33 -10.10 0.95
N ILE A 247 12.87 -10.29 2.19
CA ILE A 247 12.99 -9.28 3.24
C ILE A 247 14.45 -9.02 3.59
N GLU A 248 15.28 -10.05 3.70
CA GLU A 248 16.71 -9.91 3.95
C GLU A 248 17.42 -9.16 2.81
N PHE A 249 16.98 -9.35 1.56
CA PHE A 249 17.51 -8.61 0.42
C PHE A 249 17.08 -7.14 0.49
N VAL A 250 15.81 -6.86 0.75
CA VAL A 250 15.25 -5.50 0.88
C VAL A 250 15.93 -4.75 2.04
N ASP A 251 16.10 -5.38 3.19
CA ASP A 251 16.83 -4.82 4.34
C ASP A 251 18.26 -4.41 3.98
N ARG A 252 19.00 -5.30 3.35
CA ARG A 252 20.39 -5.03 2.91
C ARG A 252 20.48 -3.84 1.95
N THR A 253 19.48 -3.61 1.12
CA THR A 253 19.43 -2.46 0.22
C THR A 253 19.05 -1.15 0.90
N GLY A 254 18.62 -1.17 2.16
CA GLY A 254 18.20 -0.01 2.92
C GLY A 254 16.85 0.58 2.47
N LEU A 255 15.98 -0.25 1.93
CA LEU A 255 14.64 0.09 1.49
C LEU A 255 13.60 -0.19 2.58
N MET A 256 12.50 0.57 2.59
CA MET A 256 11.31 0.24 3.37
C MET A 256 10.54 -0.92 2.72
N TYR A 257 10.05 -1.86 3.55
CA TYR A 257 9.10 -2.87 3.10
C TYR A 257 7.68 -2.51 3.53
N VAL A 258 6.75 -2.48 2.58
CA VAL A 258 5.32 -2.33 2.88
C VAL A 258 4.60 -3.62 2.49
N GLU A 259 3.98 -4.25 3.48
CA GLU A 259 3.08 -5.38 3.21
C GLU A 259 1.79 -4.84 2.60
N GLY A 260 1.47 -5.26 1.38
CA GLY A 260 0.16 -5.02 0.77
C GLY A 260 -0.94 -5.71 1.59
N THR A 261 -2.20 -5.37 1.35
CA THR A 261 -3.31 -5.98 2.08
C THR A 261 -3.38 -7.49 1.84
N ASN A 262 -3.18 -8.26 2.91
CA ASN A 262 -3.44 -9.68 2.95
C ASN A 262 -4.74 -9.90 3.75
N SER A 263 -5.85 -10.19 3.07
CA SER A 263 -7.13 -10.44 3.72
C SER A 263 -7.02 -11.59 4.72
N GLY A 264 -6.86 -11.28 6.01
CA GLY A 264 -6.98 -12.22 7.12
C GLY A 264 -5.76 -13.06 7.47
N SER A 265 -4.58 -12.83 6.88
CA SER A 265 -3.34 -13.52 7.27
C SER A 265 -2.40 -12.63 8.09
N VAL A 266 -1.57 -13.27 8.91
CA VAL A 266 -0.49 -12.59 9.63
C VAL A 266 0.52 -12.06 8.61
N SER A 267 0.91 -10.78 8.75
CA SER A 267 1.91 -10.13 7.90
C SER A 267 3.31 -10.63 8.26
N LEU A 268 3.72 -11.76 7.70
CA LEU A 268 5.01 -12.36 8.00
C LEU A 268 6.17 -11.51 7.46
N GLY A 269 6.02 -10.91 6.28
CA GLY A 269 7.02 -10.03 5.70
C GLY A 269 7.30 -8.80 6.57
N ALA A 270 6.25 -8.14 7.05
CA ALA A 270 6.41 -6.99 7.95
C ALA A 270 6.97 -7.39 9.31
N GLN A 271 6.61 -8.58 9.85
CA GLN A 271 7.22 -9.09 11.09
C GLN A 271 8.72 -9.34 10.93
N LEU A 272 9.13 -9.99 9.83
CA LEU A 272 10.55 -10.22 9.53
C LEU A 272 11.33 -8.91 9.40
N ALA A 273 10.77 -7.92 8.71
CA ALA A 273 11.37 -6.59 8.59
C ALA A 273 11.44 -5.90 9.96
N SER A 274 10.41 -6.01 10.79
CA SER A 274 10.38 -5.45 12.15
C SER A 274 11.44 -6.09 13.05
N ASN A 275 11.61 -7.41 12.98
CA ASN A 275 12.62 -8.15 13.72
C ASN A 275 14.06 -7.77 13.31
N ALA A 276 14.26 -7.37 12.05
CA ALA A 276 15.53 -6.85 11.54
C ALA A 276 15.72 -5.34 11.81
N ASP A 277 14.82 -4.70 12.53
CA ASP A 277 14.77 -3.25 12.75
C ASP A 277 14.68 -2.42 11.44
N SER A 278 14.24 -3.04 10.34
CA SER A 278 14.04 -2.38 9.05
C SER A 278 12.78 -1.52 9.01
N PRO A 279 12.78 -0.41 8.26
CA PRO A 279 11.57 0.37 8.03
C PRO A 279 10.48 -0.50 7.37
N ASN A 280 9.31 -0.57 8.01
CA ASN A 280 8.20 -1.37 7.47
C ASN A 280 6.84 -0.77 7.82
N ALA A 281 5.81 -1.15 7.06
CA ALA A 281 4.40 -0.87 7.35
C ALA A 281 3.50 -1.97 6.78
N VAL A 282 2.26 -2.03 7.27
CA VAL A 282 1.24 -2.99 6.83
C VAL A 282 0.05 -2.24 6.27
N GLY A 283 -0.38 -2.59 5.07
CA GLY A 283 -1.65 -2.15 4.50
C GLY A 283 -2.82 -2.76 5.25
N ASN A 284 -3.58 -1.93 5.94
CA ASN A 284 -4.69 -2.38 6.78
C ASN A 284 -5.97 -2.60 5.97
N ILE A 285 -6.22 -1.72 4.99
CA ILE A 285 -7.49 -1.71 4.23
C ILE A 285 -7.21 -1.52 2.74
N MET A 286 -7.79 -2.41 1.90
CA MET A 286 -7.94 -2.16 0.46
C MET A 286 -9.12 -1.21 0.25
N ILE A 287 -8.85 -0.02 -0.29
CA ILE A 287 -9.83 1.06 -0.40
C ILE A 287 -10.83 0.82 -1.53
N ASP A 288 -10.36 0.26 -2.63
CA ASP A 288 -11.12 0.13 -3.89
C ASP A 288 -11.17 -1.30 -4.43
N GLU A 289 -11.26 -2.29 -3.53
CA GLU A 289 -11.56 -3.67 -3.90
C GLU A 289 -12.81 -3.74 -4.80
N ILE A 290 -13.81 -2.93 -4.48
CA ILE A 290 -14.95 -2.62 -5.38
C ILE A 290 -14.84 -1.14 -5.75
N PRO A 291 -14.46 -0.79 -7.01
CA PRO A 291 -14.21 0.59 -7.42
C PRO A 291 -15.50 1.38 -7.65
N SER A 292 -16.30 1.56 -6.60
CA SER A 292 -17.51 2.37 -6.59
C SER A 292 -17.41 3.47 -5.54
N ARG A 293 -18.00 4.65 -5.82
CA ARG A 293 -17.96 5.81 -4.89
C ARG A 293 -18.36 5.41 -3.47
N ARG A 294 -19.49 4.73 -3.32
CA ARG A 294 -20.03 4.33 -2.02
C ARG A 294 -19.09 3.40 -1.25
N GLN A 295 -18.51 2.42 -1.94
CA GLN A 295 -17.60 1.45 -1.27
C GLN A 295 -16.29 2.11 -0.89
N ILE A 296 -15.72 2.94 -1.77
CA ILE A 296 -14.50 3.70 -1.48
C ILE A 296 -14.71 4.60 -0.27
N ASP A 297 -15.82 5.35 -0.22
CA ASP A 297 -16.13 6.23 0.92
C ASP A 297 -16.29 5.46 2.22
N ALA A 298 -16.95 4.31 2.19
CA ALA A 298 -17.07 3.44 3.36
C ALA A 298 -15.70 2.96 3.86
N ARG A 299 -14.83 2.49 2.96
CA ARG A 299 -13.48 2.04 3.31
C ARG A 299 -12.58 3.16 3.83
N LEU A 300 -12.72 4.37 3.29
CA LEU A 300 -12.02 5.55 3.80
C LEU A 300 -12.47 5.93 5.22
N ASN A 301 -13.76 5.78 5.52
CA ASN A 301 -14.27 5.97 6.88
C ASN A 301 -13.76 4.89 7.84
N ASP A 302 -13.78 3.61 7.42
CA ASP A 302 -13.20 2.51 8.20
C ASP A 302 -11.72 2.77 8.52
N LEU A 303 -10.96 3.30 7.55
CA LEU A 303 -9.55 3.63 7.72
C LEU A 303 -9.33 4.77 8.74
N VAL A 304 -10.20 5.78 8.74
CA VAL A 304 -10.16 6.86 9.73
C VAL A 304 -10.42 6.35 11.13
N GLU A 305 -11.45 5.50 11.32
CA GLU A 305 -11.76 4.93 12.63
C GLU A 305 -10.63 4.01 13.12
N LEU A 306 -10.01 3.26 12.22
CA LEU A 306 -8.84 2.44 12.55
C LEU A 306 -7.66 3.31 12.99
N ALA A 307 -7.41 4.43 12.31
CA ALA A 307 -6.34 5.36 12.70
C ALA A 307 -6.60 6.01 14.08
N LYS A 308 -7.86 6.37 14.36
CA LYS A 308 -8.23 6.91 15.69
C LYS A 308 -8.02 5.90 16.81
N SER A 309 -8.29 4.60 16.58
CA SER A 309 -8.13 3.56 17.59
C SER A 309 -6.68 3.14 17.78
N ASN A 310 -5.89 3.06 16.71
CA ASN A 310 -4.52 2.50 16.73
C ASN A 310 -3.42 3.58 16.65
N GLY A 311 -3.81 4.86 16.50
CA GLY A 311 -2.88 5.96 16.26
C GLY A 311 -2.45 6.09 14.79
N VAL A 312 -2.38 4.99 14.05
CA VAL A 312 -2.00 4.96 12.63
C VAL A 312 -2.78 3.91 11.85
N ALA A 313 -3.05 4.18 10.57
CA ALA A 313 -3.62 3.20 9.62
C ALA A 313 -3.11 3.46 8.21
N VAL A 314 -2.92 2.39 7.43
CA VAL A 314 -2.45 2.43 6.04
C VAL A 314 -3.51 1.85 5.12
N GLY A 315 -3.93 2.64 4.12
CA GLY A 315 -4.80 2.21 3.03
C GLY A 315 -4.01 1.92 1.76
N ILE A 316 -4.41 0.87 1.06
CA ILE A 316 -3.90 0.54 -0.28
C ILE A 316 -5.02 0.80 -1.28
N ALA A 317 -4.70 1.46 -2.38
CA ALA A 317 -5.66 1.77 -3.44
C ALA A 317 -5.03 1.54 -4.82
N GLN A 318 -5.87 1.47 -5.85
CA GLN A 318 -5.43 1.45 -7.23
C GLN A 318 -5.67 2.80 -7.91
N SER A 319 -4.99 3.05 -9.01
CA SER A 319 -5.09 4.31 -9.76
C SER A 319 -6.36 4.42 -10.62
N TYR A 320 -7.52 3.94 -10.13
CA TYR A 320 -8.78 4.14 -10.86
C TYR A 320 -9.22 5.61 -10.80
N PRO A 321 -9.83 6.16 -11.87
CA PRO A 321 -10.30 7.55 -11.88
C PRO A 321 -11.25 7.89 -10.73
N VAL A 322 -12.17 6.98 -10.41
CA VAL A 322 -13.08 7.15 -9.27
C VAL A 322 -12.34 7.18 -7.94
N THR A 323 -11.29 6.36 -7.78
CA THR A 323 -10.47 6.32 -6.57
C THR A 323 -9.69 7.61 -6.41
N ILE A 324 -9.03 8.10 -7.46
CA ILE A 324 -8.28 9.35 -7.45
C ILE A 324 -9.19 10.51 -7.04
N GLN A 325 -10.38 10.63 -7.67
CA GLN A 325 -11.36 11.65 -7.33
C GLN A 325 -11.82 11.56 -5.87
N ARG A 326 -12.11 10.34 -5.36
CA ARG A 326 -12.56 10.17 -3.97
C ARG A 326 -11.47 10.49 -2.96
N LEU A 327 -10.24 10.06 -3.20
CA LEU A 327 -9.07 10.36 -2.36
C LEU A 327 -8.81 11.86 -2.28
N ARG A 328 -8.85 12.59 -3.41
CA ARG A 328 -8.71 14.05 -3.44
C ARG A 328 -9.76 14.73 -2.55
N ASN A 329 -11.03 14.39 -2.75
CA ASN A 329 -12.15 14.99 -2.01
C ASN A 329 -12.14 14.62 -0.52
N TRP A 330 -11.78 13.39 -0.18
CA TRP A 330 -11.71 12.91 1.19
C TRP A 330 -10.57 13.56 1.98
N SER A 331 -9.40 13.69 1.38
CA SER A 331 -8.21 14.22 2.06
C SER A 331 -8.39 15.65 2.56
N SER A 332 -9.11 16.49 1.82
CA SER A 332 -9.42 17.88 2.21
C SER A 332 -10.30 17.99 3.47
N ARG A 333 -11.00 16.91 3.82
CA ARG A 333 -11.91 16.84 4.98
C ARG A 333 -11.28 16.14 6.18
N LEU A 334 -10.16 15.47 5.98
CA LEU A 334 -9.55 14.58 6.98
C LEU A 334 -9.15 15.32 8.27
N ALA A 335 -8.58 16.50 8.14
CA ALA A 335 -8.20 17.34 9.29
C ALA A 335 -9.39 17.69 10.19
N ARG A 336 -10.60 17.89 9.62
CA ARG A 336 -11.83 18.13 10.37
C ARG A 336 -12.29 16.92 11.19
N GLN A 337 -11.82 15.73 10.84
CA GLN A 337 -12.10 14.49 11.57
C GLN A 337 -11.06 14.21 12.65
N GLY A 338 -10.11 15.12 12.87
CA GLY A 338 -9.03 14.98 13.86
C GLY A 338 -7.95 13.98 13.45
N VAL A 339 -7.83 13.64 12.16
CA VAL A 339 -6.83 12.73 11.61
C VAL A 339 -6.03 13.47 10.53
N GLN A 340 -4.75 13.18 10.40
CA GLN A 340 -3.90 13.79 9.37
C GLN A 340 -3.44 12.76 8.35
N LEU A 341 -3.28 13.23 7.10
CA LEU A 341 -2.69 12.46 6.02
C LEU A 341 -1.17 12.59 6.07
N ALA A 342 -0.48 11.46 6.17
CA ALA A 342 0.97 11.38 6.17
C ALA A 342 1.47 10.49 5.02
N PRO A 343 2.68 10.70 4.50
CA PRO A 343 3.31 9.74 3.60
C PRO A 343 3.55 8.42 4.35
N VAL A 344 3.54 7.29 3.64
CA VAL A 344 3.65 5.98 4.32
C VAL A 344 4.99 5.82 5.03
N SER A 345 6.04 6.44 4.52
CA SER A 345 7.36 6.45 5.16
C SER A 345 7.35 7.06 6.56
N ALA A 346 6.49 8.05 6.81
CA ALA A 346 6.33 8.68 8.12
C ALA A 346 5.67 7.74 9.15
N LEU A 347 5.01 6.67 8.71
CA LEU A 347 4.38 5.67 9.56
C LEU A 347 5.25 4.41 9.76
N ALA A 348 6.48 4.42 9.24
CA ALA A 348 7.41 3.32 9.40
C ALA A 348 7.61 2.98 10.89
N LYS A 349 7.56 1.68 11.24
CA LYS A 349 7.75 1.15 12.61
C LYS A 349 6.71 1.61 13.65
N LEU A 350 5.63 2.26 13.24
CA LEU A 350 4.60 2.72 14.18
C LEU A 350 3.43 1.76 14.32
N GLN A 351 3.24 0.89 13.36
CA GLN A 351 2.19 -0.11 13.43
C GLN A 351 2.63 -1.22 14.38
N VAL A 352 1.78 -1.50 15.35
CA VAL A 352 1.97 -2.62 16.26
C VAL A 352 1.61 -3.90 15.51
N THR A 353 2.58 -4.78 15.27
CA THR A 353 2.29 -6.12 14.77
C THR A 353 1.62 -6.94 15.87
N PRO A 354 0.80 -7.98 15.59
CA PRO A 354 0.16 -8.80 16.64
C PRO A 354 1.14 -9.32 17.69
N GLN A 355 2.35 -9.69 17.30
CA GLN A 355 3.39 -10.15 18.22
C GLN A 355 3.96 -9.02 19.06
N SER A 356 4.13 -7.83 18.48
CA SER A 356 4.52 -6.63 19.23
C SER A 356 3.37 -6.02 20.04
N ALA A 357 2.10 -6.37 19.72
CA ALA A 357 0.95 -6.01 20.55
C ALA A 357 0.98 -6.77 21.87
N ASP A 358 1.26 -8.07 21.83
CA ASP A 358 1.39 -8.90 23.03
C ASP A 358 2.57 -8.45 23.89
N GLU A 359 3.72 -8.11 23.27
CA GLU A 359 4.89 -7.55 23.96
C GLU A 359 4.62 -6.15 24.52
N ALA A 360 3.92 -5.28 23.77
CA ALA A 360 3.52 -3.96 24.25
C ALA A 360 2.49 -4.04 25.38
N GLU A 361 1.56 -5.00 25.33
CA GLU A 361 0.62 -5.25 26.42
C GLU A 361 1.33 -5.81 27.65
N ALA A 362 2.29 -6.71 27.47
CA ALA A 362 3.13 -7.22 28.54
C ALA A 362 3.95 -6.09 29.18
N ALA A 363 4.58 -5.24 28.38
CA ALA A 363 5.33 -4.08 28.87
C ALA A 363 4.45 -3.05 29.63
N ARG A 364 3.22 -2.81 29.15
CA ARG A 364 2.23 -1.96 29.86
C ARG A 364 1.81 -2.56 31.19
N ARG A 365 1.60 -3.88 31.26
CA ARG A 365 1.29 -4.58 32.51
C ARG A 365 2.44 -4.50 33.50
N ASP A 366 3.68 -4.70 33.02
CA ASP A 366 4.88 -4.60 33.85
C ASP A 366 5.11 -3.17 34.38
N ALA A 367 4.87 -2.15 33.53
CA ALA A 367 4.93 -0.75 33.92
C ALA A 367 3.88 -0.40 34.99
N ALA A 368 2.62 -0.85 34.79
CA ALA A 368 1.53 -0.64 35.75
C ALA A 368 1.82 -1.32 37.10
N LEU A 369 2.37 -2.53 37.08
CA LEU A 369 2.79 -3.24 38.28
C LEU A 369 3.97 -2.55 39.00
N ALA A 370 4.88 -1.94 38.23
CA ALA A 370 5.99 -1.16 38.80
C ALA A 370 5.49 0.13 39.46
N GLU A 371 4.53 0.83 38.84
CA GLU A 371 3.90 2.02 39.44
C GLU A 371 3.12 1.67 40.73
N GLU A 372 2.37 0.57 40.76
CA GLU A 372 1.63 0.10 41.92
C GLU A 372 2.58 -0.24 43.08
N ARG A 373 3.72 -0.89 42.79
CA ARG A 373 4.77 -1.15 43.78
C ARG A 373 5.38 0.14 44.30
N ALA A 374 5.72 1.08 43.44
CA ALA A 374 6.28 2.37 43.84
C ALA A 374 5.32 3.19 44.71
N GLN A 375 4.01 3.16 44.42
CA GLN A 375 2.97 3.80 45.24
C GLN A 375 2.82 3.12 46.61
N LYS A 376 2.95 1.81 46.66
CA LYS A 376 2.87 1.05 47.91
C LYS A 376 4.08 1.26 48.80
N ASP A 377 5.27 1.40 48.22
CA ASP A 377 6.51 1.68 48.92
C ASP A 377 6.62 3.15 49.38
N ALA A 378 5.88 4.06 48.72
CA ALA A 378 5.81 5.48 49.09
C ALA A 378 4.72 5.80 50.14
N ALA A 379 3.88 4.83 50.51
CA ALA A 379 2.91 5.02 51.58
C ALA A 379 3.63 5.14 52.95
N PRO A 380 3.40 6.20 53.76
CA PRO A 380 4.06 6.37 55.05
C PRO A 380 3.68 5.22 55.99
N SER A 381 4.70 4.55 56.55
CA SER A 381 4.50 3.57 57.61
C SER A 381 3.86 4.27 58.81
N ASP A 382 2.63 3.95 59.12
CA ASP A 382 1.93 4.35 60.33
C ASP A 382 2.63 3.67 61.53
N THR A 383 3.65 4.34 62.04
CA THR A 383 4.25 3.97 63.34
C THR A 383 3.33 4.51 64.40
N GLY A 384 2.40 3.68 64.85
CA GLY A 384 1.58 3.94 66.01
C GLY A 384 2.48 4.18 67.27
N ASP A 385 2.48 5.43 67.74
CA ASP A 385 3.00 5.82 69.04
C ASP A 385 2.18 5.10 70.10
N GLY A 386 2.82 4.15 70.77
CA GLY A 386 2.30 3.52 71.97
C GLY A 386 2.30 4.51 73.15
N GLU A 387 1.12 4.86 73.57
CA GLU A 387 0.91 5.57 74.85
C GLU A 387 1.52 4.78 75.98
N SER A 388 2.53 5.37 76.67
CA SER A 388 3.04 4.91 77.97
C SER A 388 2.13 5.46 79.07
N GLU A 389 1.28 4.61 79.62
CA GLU A 389 0.63 4.86 80.93
C GLU A 389 1.68 4.92 82.04
N THR A 390 1.84 6.10 82.60
CA THR A 390 2.52 6.32 83.94
C THR A 390 1.55 5.97 85.06
N ILE A 391 1.82 4.91 85.79
CA ILE A 391 1.18 4.63 87.06
C ILE A 391 2.05 5.25 88.14
N GLU A 392 1.51 6.29 88.82
CA GLU A 392 1.98 6.75 90.13
C GLU A 392 1.51 5.79 91.24
N ASN A 393 2.47 5.28 92.06
CA ASN A 393 2.38 5.22 93.50
C ASN A 393 3.74 4.96 94.08
#